data_d85b66977eeb83bcd1218371d3499bbf
#
_entry.id   d85b66977eeb83bcd1218371d3499bbf
#
_cell.length_a   1.000
_cell.length_b   1.000
_cell.length_c   1.000
_cell.angle_alpha   90.00
_cell.angle_beta   90.00
_cell.angle_gamma   90.00
#
_symmetry.space_group_name_H-M   'P 1'
#
loop_
_entity.id
_entity.type
_entity.pdbx_description
1 polymer ?
#
loop_
_entity_poly.entity_id
_entity_poly.type
_entity_poly.pdbx_seq_one_letter_code
_entity_poly.pdbx_strand_id
1 'polypeptide(L)'
;MCIRDRLYTDVSPKNKYIITLNQWFDESLLKEQNLQPIYYPSINKQNLDEFTNKFFKKFNYKPNYLSLLSYDLIGLIYYLSLKDETLEINKSFKTQNTFKGKIGVFEIKDNKINHQLNFYEINNGKLKEIF
;
A
#
# COMPACT_ATOMS: atom_id res chain seq x y z
N MET A 1 0.28 15.70 -20.89
CA MET A 1 -0.99 15.02 -21.25
C MET A 1 -0.88 13.56 -20.84
N CYS A 2 -1.58 13.17 -19.81
CA CYS A 2 -1.49 11.82 -19.29
C CYS A 2 -2.23 10.85 -20.21
N ILE A 3 -1.65 9.67 -20.42
CA ILE A 3 -2.28 8.53 -21.11
C ILE A 3 -3.69 8.25 -20.53
N ARG A 4 -3.89 8.58 -19.27
CA ARG A 4 -5.15 8.53 -18.55
C ARG A 4 -6.31 9.25 -19.23
N ASP A 5 -6.05 10.40 -19.86
CA ASP A 5 -7.10 11.24 -20.45
C ASP A 5 -7.56 10.76 -21.83
N ARG A 6 -6.71 10.03 -22.55
CA ARG A 6 -7.01 9.50 -23.89
C ARG A 6 -7.91 8.26 -23.89
N LEU A 7 -7.86 7.45 -22.83
CA LEU A 7 -8.62 6.19 -22.78
C LEU A 7 -10.13 6.41 -22.52
N TYR A 8 -10.54 7.65 -22.25
CA TYR A 8 -11.90 7.95 -21.79
C TYR A 8 -12.84 8.55 -22.83
N THR A 9 -12.32 9.05 -23.93
CA THR A 9 -13.15 9.76 -24.93
C THR A 9 -13.88 8.84 -25.90
N ASP A 10 -13.41 7.59 -26.09
CA ASP A 10 -13.88 6.77 -27.21
C ASP A 10 -14.69 5.52 -26.83
N VAL A 11 -14.99 5.29 -25.55
CA VAL A 11 -15.67 4.06 -25.15
C VAL A 11 -16.96 4.34 -24.37
N SER A 12 -18.04 3.75 -24.86
CA SER A 12 -19.37 3.77 -24.23
C SER A 12 -19.34 3.41 -22.72
N PRO A 13 -20.10 4.11 -21.86
CA PRO A 13 -19.94 4.06 -20.39
C PRO A 13 -20.39 2.77 -19.71
N LYS A 14 -20.79 1.76 -20.44
CA LYS A 14 -21.27 0.50 -19.84
C LYS A 14 -20.08 -0.37 -19.45
N ASN A 15 -19.88 -0.58 -18.13
CA ASN A 15 -18.95 -1.53 -17.53
C ASN A 15 -17.45 -1.17 -17.61
N LYS A 16 -17.05 0.04 -17.30
CA LYS A 16 -15.64 0.41 -17.16
C LYS A 16 -15.21 0.22 -15.70
N TYR A 17 -14.12 -0.50 -15.51
CA TYR A 17 -13.44 -0.62 -14.22
C TYR A 17 -12.04 -0.06 -14.36
N ILE A 18 -11.70 0.92 -13.53
CA ILE A 18 -10.34 1.45 -13.46
C ILE A 18 -9.66 0.80 -12.29
N ILE A 19 -8.57 0.09 -12.57
CA ILE A 19 -7.69 -0.46 -11.55
C ILE A 19 -6.38 0.31 -11.61
N THR A 20 -5.94 0.85 -10.48
CA THR A 20 -4.71 1.64 -10.38
C THR A 20 -3.87 1.18 -9.21
N LEU A 21 -2.67 1.75 -9.08
CA LEU A 21 -1.80 1.56 -7.92
C LEU A 21 -2.02 2.69 -6.91
N ASN A 22 -1.81 2.42 -5.64
CA ASN A 22 -1.96 3.43 -4.59
C ASN A 22 -1.03 4.64 -4.75
N GLN A 23 0.08 4.49 -5.46
CA GLN A 23 1.00 5.59 -5.79
C GLN A 23 0.36 6.68 -6.65
N TRP A 24 -0.70 6.35 -7.35
CA TRP A 24 -1.47 7.28 -8.18
C TRP A 24 -2.66 7.87 -7.43
N PHE A 25 -2.87 7.45 -6.19
CA PHE A 25 -3.93 8.01 -5.39
C PHE A 25 -3.58 9.45 -5.00
N ASP A 26 -4.43 10.35 -5.42
CA ASP A 26 -4.47 11.75 -5.01
C ASP A 26 -5.91 12.08 -4.61
N GLU A 27 -6.08 12.94 -3.62
CA GLU A 27 -7.43 13.35 -3.16
C GLU A 27 -8.26 14.01 -4.27
N SER A 28 -7.62 14.52 -5.33
CA SER A 28 -8.30 15.03 -6.51
C SER A 28 -9.14 13.97 -7.21
N LEU A 29 -8.73 12.69 -7.15
CA LEU A 29 -9.48 11.58 -7.74
C LEU A 29 -10.87 11.40 -7.13
N LEU A 30 -11.07 11.82 -5.88
CA LEU A 30 -12.38 11.81 -5.24
C LEU A 30 -13.36 12.78 -5.91
N LYS A 31 -12.84 13.82 -6.58
CA LYS A 31 -13.63 14.83 -7.28
C LYS A 31 -13.89 14.48 -8.75
N GLU A 32 -13.10 13.58 -9.32
CA GLU A 32 -13.16 13.16 -10.73
C GLU A 32 -14.23 12.07 -10.94
N GLN A 33 -15.49 12.47 -10.99
CA GLN A 33 -16.62 11.54 -11.12
C GLN A 33 -16.56 10.72 -12.43
N ASN A 34 -16.01 11.27 -13.50
CA ASN A 34 -15.91 10.58 -14.80
C ASN A 34 -14.93 9.40 -14.79
N LEU A 35 -14.04 9.34 -13.78
CA LEU A 35 -13.08 8.27 -13.62
C LEU A 35 -13.57 7.17 -12.66
N GLN A 36 -14.71 7.34 -12.03
CA GLN A 36 -15.24 6.40 -11.05
C GLN A 36 -16.16 5.36 -11.71
N PRO A 37 -16.20 4.13 -11.19
CA PRO A 37 -15.48 3.65 -10.00
C PRO A 37 -13.98 3.36 -10.25
N ILE A 38 -13.15 3.68 -9.26
CA ILE A 38 -11.71 3.40 -9.27
C ILE A 38 -11.39 2.38 -8.18
N TYR A 39 -10.59 1.38 -8.52
CA TYR A 39 -10.16 0.33 -7.60
C TYR A 39 -8.64 0.35 -7.45
N TYR A 40 -8.15 0.19 -6.22
CA TYR A 40 -6.71 0.10 -5.98
C TYR A 40 -6.38 -0.68 -4.72
N PRO A 41 -5.28 -1.48 -4.75
CA PRO A 41 -4.74 -2.08 -3.54
C PRO A 41 -3.95 -1.04 -2.74
N SER A 42 -4.09 -1.08 -1.43
CA SER A 42 -3.31 -0.23 -0.53
C SER A 42 -3.15 -0.90 0.84
N ILE A 43 -2.23 -0.37 1.62
CA ILE A 43 -2.16 -0.69 3.04
C ILE A 43 -3.39 -0.15 3.76
N ASN A 44 -3.68 -0.71 4.95
CA ASN A 44 -4.81 -0.26 5.76
C ASN A 44 -4.74 1.27 5.98
N LYS A 45 -5.81 1.94 5.64
CA LYS A 45 -5.87 3.42 5.66
C LYS A 45 -5.61 3.99 7.04
N GLN A 46 -6.17 3.39 8.08
CA GLN A 46 -5.98 3.88 9.45
C GLN A 46 -4.50 3.82 9.86
N ASN A 47 -3.83 2.70 9.56
CA ASN A 47 -2.40 2.55 9.84
C ASN A 47 -1.55 3.55 9.06
N LEU A 48 -1.92 3.80 7.79
CA LEU A 48 -1.26 4.78 6.94
C LEU A 48 -1.39 6.20 7.51
N ASP A 49 -2.60 6.58 7.89
CA ASP A 49 -2.88 7.91 8.44
C ASP A 49 -2.15 8.13 9.78
N GLU A 50 -2.17 7.13 10.67
CA GLU A 50 -1.42 7.19 11.93
C GLU A 50 0.08 7.35 11.72
N PHE A 51 0.66 6.55 10.81
CA PHE A 51 2.08 6.65 10.49
C PHE A 51 2.42 8.01 9.90
N THR A 52 1.64 8.45 8.92
CA THR A 52 1.83 9.75 8.25
C THR A 52 1.79 10.90 9.25
N ASN A 53 0.83 10.89 10.16
CA ASN A 53 0.73 11.92 11.19
C ASN A 53 1.92 11.91 12.16
N LYS A 54 2.37 10.73 12.60
CA LYS A 54 3.55 10.62 13.47
C LYS A 54 4.82 11.06 12.77
N PHE A 55 4.97 10.66 11.51
CA PHE A 55 6.12 11.04 10.69
C PHE A 55 6.16 12.55 10.46
N PHE A 56 5.02 13.14 10.09
CA PHE A 56 4.90 14.58 9.88
C PHE A 56 5.24 15.38 11.14
N LYS A 57 4.75 14.96 12.32
CA LYS A 57 5.08 15.60 13.60
C LYS A 57 6.57 15.59 13.90
N LYS A 58 7.30 14.55 13.46
CA LYS A 58 8.73 14.41 13.75
C LYS A 58 9.62 15.11 12.73
N PHE A 59 9.25 15.06 11.46
CA PHE A 59 10.11 15.49 10.36
C PHE A 59 9.59 16.71 9.60
N ASN A 60 8.38 17.16 9.88
CA ASN A 60 7.71 18.29 9.24
C ASN A 60 7.51 18.16 7.72
N TYR A 61 7.48 16.92 7.20
CA TYR A 61 7.10 16.61 5.83
C TYR A 61 6.38 15.25 5.77
N LYS A 62 5.61 15.00 4.70
CA LYS A 62 4.88 13.73 4.53
C LYS A 62 5.82 12.61 4.08
N PRO A 63 5.68 11.39 4.62
CA PRO A 63 6.46 10.24 4.16
C PRO A 63 6.06 9.89 2.73
N ASN A 64 7.02 9.42 1.94
CA ASN A 64 6.72 8.74 0.69
C ASN A 64 6.45 7.25 0.94
N TYR A 65 5.99 6.54 -0.09
CA TYR A 65 5.67 5.13 0.02
C TYR A 65 6.89 4.26 0.39
N LEU A 66 8.06 4.64 -0.10
CA LEU A 66 9.31 3.94 0.23
C LEU A 66 9.67 4.07 1.73
N SER A 67 9.41 5.22 2.33
CA SER A 67 9.63 5.43 3.77
C SER A 67 8.76 4.51 4.63
N LEU A 68 7.54 4.25 4.17
CA LEU A 68 6.61 3.32 4.81
C LEU A 68 7.13 1.89 4.77
N LEU A 69 7.50 1.42 3.59
CA LEU A 69 8.05 0.07 3.41
C LEU A 69 9.37 -0.12 4.17
N SER A 70 10.24 0.88 4.16
CA SER A 70 11.53 0.84 4.87
C SER A 70 11.35 0.75 6.37
N TYR A 71 10.35 1.42 6.92
CA TYR A 71 10.06 1.37 8.36
C TYR A 71 9.73 -0.06 8.81
N ASP A 72 8.82 -0.72 8.11
CA ASP A 72 8.44 -2.09 8.44
C ASP A 72 9.53 -3.11 8.11
N LEU A 73 10.31 -2.88 7.05
CA LEU A 73 11.45 -3.72 6.70
C LEU A 73 12.51 -3.72 7.81
N ILE A 74 12.85 -2.55 8.36
CA ILE A 74 13.78 -2.43 9.49
C ILE A 74 13.21 -3.14 10.71
N GLY A 75 11.92 -2.99 10.97
CA GLY A 75 11.22 -3.70 12.04
C GLY A 75 11.28 -5.22 11.88
N LEU A 76 11.12 -5.72 10.65
CA LEU A 76 11.27 -7.13 10.32
C LEU A 76 12.69 -7.64 10.57
N ILE A 77 13.71 -6.92 10.09
CA ILE A 77 15.12 -7.28 10.31
C ILE A 77 15.42 -7.34 11.80
N TYR A 78 14.99 -6.34 12.56
CA TYR A 78 15.16 -6.32 14.01
C TYR A 78 14.46 -7.52 14.69
N TYR A 79 13.23 -7.82 14.31
CA TYR A 79 12.49 -8.98 14.83
C TYR A 79 13.21 -10.31 14.53
N LEU A 80 13.74 -10.47 13.33
CA LEU A 80 14.51 -11.66 12.95
C LEU A 80 15.82 -11.76 13.74
N SER A 81 16.49 -10.63 14.00
CA SER A 81 17.71 -10.61 14.82
C SER A 81 17.51 -11.02 16.26
N LEU A 82 16.32 -10.77 16.81
CA LEU A 82 15.97 -11.24 18.14
C LEU A 82 15.70 -12.75 18.23
N LYS A 83 15.32 -13.36 17.10
CA LYS A 83 15.05 -14.81 17.03
C LYS A 83 16.31 -15.64 16.77
N ASP A 84 17.27 -15.10 16.07
CA ASP A 84 18.50 -15.79 15.68
C ASP A 84 19.70 -14.85 15.87
N GLU A 85 20.49 -15.12 16.90
CA GLU A 85 21.69 -14.33 17.22
C GLU A 85 22.74 -14.37 16.09
N THR A 86 22.70 -15.41 15.26
CA THR A 86 23.64 -15.58 14.14
C THR A 86 23.28 -14.75 12.94
N LEU A 87 22.04 -14.21 12.89
CA LEU A 87 21.49 -13.39 11.81
C LEU A 87 21.79 -13.94 10.41
N GLU A 88 21.67 -15.27 10.26
CA GLU A 88 21.74 -15.88 8.94
C GLU A 88 20.49 -15.52 8.14
N ILE A 89 20.52 -14.36 7.52
CA ILE A 89 19.40 -13.81 6.71
C ILE A 89 18.85 -14.88 5.75
N ASN A 90 19.73 -15.64 5.11
CA ASN A 90 19.33 -16.71 4.18
C ASN A 90 18.51 -17.83 4.83
N LYS A 91 18.76 -18.16 6.09
CA LYS A 91 17.94 -19.15 6.80
C LYS A 91 16.62 -18.55 7.22
N SER A 92 16.65 -17.32 7.72
CA SER A 92 15.45 -16.63 8.20
C SER A 92 14.43 -16.38 7.09
N PHE A 93 14.89 -16.16 5.85
CA PHE A 93 14.02 -16.00 4.68
C PHE A 93 13.57 -17.33 4.06
N LYS A 94 14.18 -18.45 4.38
CA LYS A 94 13.71 -19.78 3.93
C LYS A 94 12.60 -20.34 4.80
N THR A 95 12.55 -19.98 6.07
CA THR A 95 11.50 -20.42 6.98
C THR A 95 10.25 -19.58 6.78
N GLN A 96 9.08 -20.24 6.73
CA GLN A 96 7.82 -19.52 6.67
C GLN A 96 7.60 -18.74 7.97
N ASN A 97 7.57 -17.44 7.87
CA ASN A 97 7.35 -16.52 8.99
C ASN A 97 6.32 -15.48 8.61
N THR A 98 5.48 -15.11 9.56
CA THR A 98 4.56 -14.00 9.43
C THR A 98 5.00 -12.89 10.37
N PHE A 99 5.14 -11.69 9.85
CA PHE A 99 5.48 -10.51 10.60
C PHE A 99 4.34 -9.49 10.49
N LYS A 100 3.82 -9.07 11.63
CA LYS A 100 2.84 -7.98 11.68
C LYS A 100 3.58 -6.67 11.92
N GLY A 101 3.83 -5.95 10.83
CA GLY A 101 4.43 -4.63 10.87
C GLY A 101 3.45 -3.54 11.33
N LYS A 102 3.94 -2.32 11.38
CA LYS A 102 3.10 -1.15 11.70
C LYS A 102 2.12 -0.82 10.57
N ILE A 103 2.53 -1.09 9.34
CA ILE A 103 1.80 -0.71 8.14
C ILE A 103 0.98 -1.88 7.60
N GLY A 104 1.43 -3.12 7.83
CA GLY A 104 0.72 -4.29 7.33
C GLY A 104 1.31 -5.60 7.79
N VAL A 105 0.76 -6.67 7.23
CA VAL A 105 1.21 -8.04 7.49
C VAL A 105 2.08 -8.49 6.32
N PHE A 106 3.26 -8.98 6.66
CA PHE A 106 4.21 -9.57 5.73
C PHE A 106 4.31 -11.07 6.00
N GLU A 107 4.24 -11.85 4.96
CA GLU A 107 4.51 -13.28 4.99
C GLU A 107 5.81 -13.55 4.24
N ILE A 108 6.75 -14.25 4.87
CA ILE A 108 7.95 -14.74 4.22
C ILE A 108 7.72 -16.19 3.87
N LYS A 109 7.80 -16.51 2.59
CA LYS A 109 7.66 -17.85 2.07
C LYS A 109 8.47 -18.04 0.80
N ASP A 110 9.25 -19.12 0.71
CA ASP A 110 10.02 -19.49 -0.50
C ASP A 110 10.93 -18.35 -1.01
N ASN A 111 11.66 -17.69 -0.09
CA ASN A 111 12.50 -16.52 -0.38
C ASN A 111 11.74 -15.31 -0.97
N LYS A 112 10.43 -15.24 -0.77
CA LYS A 112 9.60 -14.12 -1.20
C LYS A 112 8.94 -13.47 0.01
N ILE A 113 8.76 -12.17 -0.08
CA ILE A 113 7.99 -11.40 0.88
C ILE A 113 6.66 -11.06 0.23
N ASN A 114 5.57 -11.59 0.79
CA ASN A 114 4.22 -11.27 0.39
C ASN A 114 3.67 -10.23 1.38
N HIS A 115 3.22 -9.11 0.87
CA HIS A 115 2.57 -8.08 1.66
C HIS A 115 1.05 -8.17 1.47
N GLN A 116 0.32 -8.31 2.56
CA GLN A 116 -1.14 -8.31 2.51
C GLN A 116 -1.62 -6.87 2.36
N LEU A 117 -2.37 -6.62 1.29
CA LEU A 117 -2.96 -5.32 0.99
C LEU A 117 -4.48 -5.39 1.13
N ASN A 118 -5.07 -4.30 1.55
CA ASN A 118 -6.51 -4.09 1.50
C ASN A 118 -6.89 -3.57 0.12
N PHE A 119 -8.12 -3.80 -0.31
CA PHE A 119 -8.61 -3.34 -1.59
C PHE A 119 -9.67 -2.25 -1.39
N TYR A 120 -9.49 -1.13 -2.08
CA TYR A 120 -10.33 0.05 -1.93
C TYR A 120 -11.06 0.39 -3.22
N GLU A 121 -12.27 0.91 -3.07
CA GLU A 121 -13.09 1.48 -4.13
C GLU A 121 -13.28 2.97 -3.87
N ILE A 122 -13.12 3.78 -4.91
CA ILE A 122 -13.60 5.17 -4.95
C ILE A 122 -14.82 5.21 -5.84
N ASN A 123 -15.96 5.55 -5.27
CA ASN A 123 -17.22 5.66 -5.99
C ASN A 123 -18.06 6.80 -5.43
N ASN A 124 -18.62 7.64 -6.29
CA ASN A 124 -19.40 8.83 -5.92
C ASN A 124 -18.67 9.75 -4.93
N GLY A 125 -17.37 9.94 -5.13
CA GLY A 125 -16.53 10.77 -4.26
C GLY A 125 -16.26 10.18 -2.87
N LYS A 126 -16.62 8.93 -2.64
CA LYS A 126 -16.42 8.24 -1.36
C LYS A 126 -15.42 7.11 -1.51
N LEU A 127 -14.56 6.99 -0.52
CA LEU A 127 -13.62 5.88 -0.37
C LEU A 127 -14.27 4.80 0.49
N LYS A 128 -14.27 3.57 0.00
CA LYS A 128 -14.76 2.39 0.70
C LYS A 128 -13.72 1.28 0.63
N GLU A 129 -13.46 0.62 1.74
CA GLU A 129 -12.72 -0.64 1.79
C GLU A 129 -13.66 -1.78 1.37
N ILE A 130 -13.18 -2.63 0.45
CA ILE A 130 -13.99 -3.73 -0.09
C ILE A 130 -13.61 -5.03 0.60
N PHE A 131 -12.30 -5.30 0.80
CA PHE A 131 -11.72 -6.45 1.51
C PHE A 131 -10.22 -6.23 1.78
#